data_fc671eb63b4a4e067da5bd85fd2f1bf8
#
_entry.id   fc671eb63b4a4e067da5bd85fd2f1bf8
#
_cell.length_a   1.000
_cell.length_b   1.000
_cell.length_c   1.000
_cell.angle_alpha   90.00
_cell.angle_beta   90.00
_cell.angle_gamma   90.00
#
_symmetry.space_group_name_H-M   'P 1'
#
loop_
_entity.id
_entity.type
_entity.pdbx_description
1 polymer ?
#
loop_
_entity_poly.entity_id
_entity_poly.type
_entity_poly.pdbx_seq_one_letter_code
_entity_poly.pdbx_strand_id
1 'polypeptide(L)'
;MARNVSYFSMEIGIKPEIKTYSGGLGVLAGDTLKAAADHGLNFTAVTLMYRKGYFTQVIQDGKQKEEPQNWDYFEKLEDTGVKTKVQVDGRDVEIKAWKYAYEGENGEVEIYFLDTGLDENSEGDKELTEQLYMGGQKERLAQEIILGIGGAKMLKELGISTDYYHMNEGHSALLTTEAEGEKVFTTHTPVPAGHDKFSRELVERMMPKENLNQLDFGNELNMTELALENSRYSNGVSDRHAEVSREMFPGHEIDAVTNGVHSATWSAKPFSDLYDDNIQGWRTDPARLTKVAGIEDSKIWKAKQECKLKLSHHLENGNLDQEIFTIGFARRSTDYKRPTLIFRDLDRLESLAEEYKGLQIVFGGKAHPEDDRGKELVSKVLKFSEMLENVDVFFIEDYSMEDSLEMVSGVDLWLNNPRRGQEASGTSGMKAAHNGTPQLSTPDGWWLEGCIKGKTGWNIGENYVKGEDEDRIDSESLYEKLEEIMSIYSQERQEWINIMENCITLNASHFNTDRMLKEYLARAYN
;
A
#
# COMPACT_ATOMS: atom_id res chain seq x y z
N MET A 1 -27.56 -4.99 -15.31
CA MET A 1 -27.34 -3.54 -15.41
C MET A 1 -25.91 -3.27 -14.94
N ALA A 2 -25.22 -2.30 -15.51
CA ALA A 2 -23.93 -1.87 -14.95
C ALA A 2 -24.19 -1.33 -13.54
N ARG A 3 -23.39 -1.75 -12.58
CA ARG A 3 -23.52 -1.35 -11.17
C ARG A 3 -22.63 -0.14 -10.93
N ASN A 4 -23.14 0.85 -10.21
CA ASN A 4 -22.41 2.05 -9.86
C ASN A 4 -21.79 1.86 -8.47
N VAL A 5 -20.47 1.88 -8.39
CA VAL A 5 -19.71 1.73 -7.15
C VAL A 5 -19.05 3.06 -6.80
N SER A 6 -19.32 3.57 -5.59
CA SER A 6 -18.60 4.70 -5.04
C SER A 6 -17.62 4.22 -3.98
N TYR A 7 -16.32 4.38 -4.28
CA TYR A 7 -15.20 3.88 -3.48
C TYR A 7 -14.63 5.00 -2.60
N PHE A 8 -14.71 4.84 -1.29
CA PHE A 8 -14.28 5.81 -0.29
C PHE A 8 -12.97 5.38 0.34
N SER A 9 -11.97 6.25 0.30
CA SER A 9 -10.67 5.99 0.94
C SER A 9 -10.09 7.27 1.52
N MET A 10 -9.49 7.19 2.70
CA MET A 10 -8.77 8.30 3.31
C MET A 10 -7.58 8.73 2.46
N GLU A 11 -6.97 7.85 1.70
CA GLU A 11 -5.85 8.12 0.80
C GLU A 11 -6.01 7.38 -0.54
N ILE A 12 -5.61 8.03 -1.63
CA ILE A 12 -5.61 7.44 -2.98
C ILE A 12 -4.32 7.80 -3.69
N GLY A 13 -3.50 6.79 -4.01
CA GLY A 13 -2.26 6.92 -4.78
C GLY A 13 -2.49 6.61 -6.25
N ILE A 14 -3.12 7.52 -7.00
CA ILE A 14 -3.43 7.30 -8.43
C ILE A 14 -2.23 7.58 -9.33
N LYS A 15 -1.47 8.64 -9.03
CA LYS A 15 -0.24 9.05 -9.73
C LYS A 15 0.75 9.68 -8.76
N PRO A 16 2.07 9.59 -9.01
CA PRO A 16 3.09 10.16 -8.14
C PRO A 16 2.96 11.67 -7.89
N GLU A 17 2.49 12.42 -8.90
CA GLU A 17 2.31 13.87 -8.83
C GLU A 17 1.06 14.32 -8.07
N ILE A 18 0.10 13.43 -7.77
CA ILE A 18 -1.09 13.70 -6.96
C ILE A 18 -0.81 13.24 -5.52
N LYS A 19 -0.49 14.19 -4.65
CA LYS A 19 0.07 13.93 -3.31
C LYS A 19 -0.99 13.61 -2.25
N THR A 20 -1.94 12.70 -2.57
CA THR A 20 -3.04 12.31 -1.69
C THR A 20 -2.89 10.90 -1.13
N TYR A 21 -1.66 10.43 -0.95
CA TYR A 21 -1.36 9.12 -0.37
C TYR A 21 -0.11 9.17 0.51
N SER A 22 0.00 8.23 1.45
CA SER A 22 1.16 8.06 2.32
C SER A 22 1.84 6.70 2.17
N GLY A 23 1.07 5.67 1.87
CA GLY A 23 1.57 4.30 1.90
C GLY A 23 0.73 3.29 1.13
N GLY A 24 0.82 2.02 1.58
CA GLY A 24 0.24 0.89 0.88
C GLY A 24 -1.28 0.94 0.70
N LEU A 25 -2.00 1.52 1.67
CA LEU A 25 -3.47 1.66 1.60
C LEU A 25 -3.89 2.52 0.41
N GLY A 26 -3.29 3.70 0.28
CA GLY A 26 -3.58 4.62 -0.82
C GLY A 26 -3.14 4.09 -2.18
N VAL A 27 -1.97 3.44 -2.24
CA VAL A 27 -1.49 2.81 -3.47
C VAL A 27 -2.42 1.69 -3.93
N LEU A 28 -2.92 0.86 -3.01
CA LEU A 28 -3.90 -0.18 -3.32
C LEU A 28 -5.23 0.42 -3.83
N ALA A 29 -5.70 1.51 -3.19
CA ALA A 29 -6.88 2.22 -3.66
C ALA A 29 -6.70 2.71 -5.11
N GLY A 30 -5.56 3.34 -5.41
CA GLY A 30 -5.20 3.74 -6.78
C GLY A 30 -5.15 2.57 -7.76
N ASP A 31 -4.51 1.46 -7.37
CA ASP A 31 -4.42 0.25 -8.19
C ASP A 31 -5.80 -0.37 -8.48
N THR A 32 -6.71 -0.34 -7.49
CA THR A 32 -8.10 -0.79 -7.66
C THR A 32 -8.85 0.07 -8.67
N LEU A 33 -8.72 1.39 -8.58
CA LEU A 33 -9.37 2.33 -9.49
C LEU A 33 -8.83 2.23 -10.93
N LYS A 34 -7.51 2.04 -11.09
CA LYS A 34 -6.90 1.81 -12.41
C LYS A 34 -7.47 0.55 -13.06
N ALA A 35 -7.53 -0.55 -12.31
CA ALA A 35 -8.11 -1.78 -12.83
C ALA A 35 -9.61 -1.63 -13.14
N ALA A 36 -10.37 -0.86 -12.35
CA ALA A 36 -11.76 -0.55 -12.66
C ALA A 36 -11.90 0.22 -13.98
N ALA A 37 -11.03 1.20 -14.25
CA ALA A 37 -10.99 1.94 -15.51
C ALA A 37 -10.59 1.02 -16.69
N ASP A 38 -9.61 0.13 -16.50
CA ASP A 38 -9.19 -0.83 -17.52
C ASP A 38 -10.31 -1.79 -17.93
N HIS A 39 -11.23 -2.08 -17.03
CA HIS A 39 -12.41 -2.89 -17.30
C HIS A 39 -13.65 -2.11 -17.70
N GLY A 40 -13.59 -0.78 -17.77
CA GLY A 40 -14.75 0.07 -18.08
C GLY A 40 -15.88 -0.07 -17.06
N LEU A 41 -15.55 -0.28 -15.78
CA LEU A 41 -16.53 -0.39 -14.71
C LEU A 41 -17.01 1.00 -14.27
N ASN A 42 -18.26 1.11 -13.86
CA ASN A 42 -18.83 2.36 -13.35
C ASN A 42 -18.36 2.59 -11.90
N PHE A 43 -17.14 3.06 -11.74
CA PHE A 43 -16.55 3.42 -10.45
C PHE A 43 -16.39 4.93 -10.34
N THR A 44 -16.68 5.44 -9.14
CA THR A 44 -16.37 6.80 -8.72
C THR A 44 -15.63 6.70 -7.38
N ALA A 45 -14.59 7.50 -7.18
CA ALA A 45 -13.86 7.49 -5.92
C ALA A 45 -14.00 8.83 -5.17
N VAL A 46 -13.95 8.76 -3.84
CA VAL A 46 -13.99 9.94 -2.95
C VAL A 46 -12.84 9.86 -1.96
N THR A 47 -12.08 10.95 -1.85
CA THR A 47 -11.01 11.15 -0.87
C THR A 47 -10.93 12.61 -0.44
N LEU A 48 -10.00 12.93 0.47
CA LEU A 48 -9.74 14.30 0.89
C LEU A 48 -8.62 14.93 0.05
N MET A 49 -8.61 16.27 -0.02
CA MET A 49 -7.77 17.02 -0.95
C MET A 49 -6.28 17.04 -0.61
N TYR A 50 -5.89 17.15 0.64
CA TYR A 50 -4.51 17.24 1.15
C TYR A 50 -3.58 18.17 0.36
N ARG A 51 -3.87 19.48 0.41
CA ARG A 51 -3.07 20.50 -0.30
C ARG A 51 -1.59 20.52 0.07
N LYS A 52 -1.23 20.06 1.28
CA LYS A 52 0.15 19.87 1.76
C LYS A 52 0.60 18.41 1.74
N GLY A 53 -0.16 17.51 1.08
CA GLY A 53 0.17 16.10 0.96
C GLY A 53 0.32 15.40 2.31
N TYR A 54 1.32 14.49 2.37
CA TYR A 54 1.71 13.83 3.62
C TYR A 54 2.90 14.57 4.25
N PHE A 55 4.11 14.36 3.79
CA PHE A 55 5.31 15.17 4.07
C PHE A 55 6.46 14.75 3.13
N THR A 56 7.41 15.65 2.93
CA THR A 56 8.71 15.36 2.32
C THR A 56 9.69 14.94 3.40
N GLN A 57 10.32 13.78 3.25
CA GLN A 57 11.36 13.31 4.16
C GLN A 57 12.69 13.93 3.75
N VAL A 58 13.41 14.52 4.72
CA VAL A 58 14.78 15.01 4.57
C VAL A 58 15.67 14.31 5.60
N ILE A 59 16.80 13.75 5.17
CA ILE A 59 17.78 13.15 6.07
C ILE A 59 18.85 14.18 6.40
N GLN A 60 18.88 14.65 7.64
CA GLN A 60 19.88 15.58 8.13
C GLN A 60 20.59 15.01 9.36
N ASP A 61 21.92 14.97 9.33
CA ASP A 61 22.76 14.42 10.41
C ASP A 61 22.33 12.99 10.81
N GLY A 62 22.01 12.14 9.82
CA GLY A 62 21.55 10.76 10.01
C GLY A 62 20.16 10.62 10.65
N LYS A 63 19.32 11.66 10.59
CA LYS A 63 17.97 11.67 11.18
C LYS A 63 16.96 12.18 10.18
N GLN A 64 15.77 11.56 10.21
CA GLN A 64 14.63 12.04 9.45
C GLN A 64 14.10 13.36 10.02
N LYS A 65 13.85 14.32 9.11
CA LYS A 65 13.06 15.53 9.32
C LYS A 65 11.93 15.57 8.30
N GLU A 66 10.87 16.28 8.63
CA GLU A 66 9.69 16.43 7.81
C GLU A 66 9.53 17.86 7.31
N GLU A 67 9.27 18.01 6.01
CA GLU A 67 8.93 19.27 5.37
C GLU A 67 7.55 19.17 4.71
N PRO A 68 6.81 20.28 4.55
CA PRO A 68 5.53 20.28 3.84
C PRO A 68 5.68 19.79 2.40
N GLN A 69 4.81 18.86 1.97
CA GLN A 69 4.79 18.33 0.61
C GLN A 69 3.80 19.12 -0.25
N ASN A 70 4.14 20.36 -0.59
CA ASN A 70 3.32 21.20 -1.45
C ASN A 70 3.30 20.67 -2.89
N TRP A 71 2.15 20.73 -3.53
CA TRP A 71 1.98 20.33 -4.93
C TRP A 71 0.98 21.22 -5.65
N ASP A 72 1.09 21.29 -6.99
CA ASP A 72 0.24 22.15 -7.80
C ASP A 72 -1.05 21.44 -8.19
N TYR A 73 -2.01 21.41 -7.26
CA TYR A 73 -3.29 20.78 -7.49
C TYR A 73 -4.18 21.53 -8.49
N PHE A 74 -4.01 22.84 -8.64
CA PHE A 74 -4.76 23.65 -9.61
C PHE A 74 -4.46 23.27 -11.08
N GLU A 75 -3.23 22.82 -11.36
CA GLU A 75 -2.86 22.34 -12.69
C GLU A 75 -3.27 20.88 -12.92
N LYS A 76 -3.43 20.11 -11.86
CA LYS A 76 -3.67 18.66 -11.94
C LYS A 76 -5.14 18.29 -11.82
N LEU A 77 -5.94 19.09 -11.14
CA LEU A 77 -7.34 18.78 -10.84
C LEU A 77 -8.28 19.82 -11.47
N GLU A 78 -9.43 19.34 -11.90
CA GLU A 78 -10.54 20.16 -12.40
C GLU A 78 -11.37 20.69 -11.23
N ASP A 79 -11.64 22.00 -11.21
CA ASP A 79 -12.60 22.61 -10.29
C ASP A 79 -14.03 22.30 -10.77
N THR A 80 -14.77 21.47 -10.05
CA THR A 80 -16.14 21.12 -10.42
C THR A 80 -17.14 22.25 -10.19
N GLY A 81 -16.79 23.25 -9.37
CA GLY A 81 -17.70 24.30 -8.91
C GLY A 81 -18.79 23.82 -7.93
N VAL A 82 -18.88 22.50 -7.68
CA VAL A 82 -19.91 21.91 -6.80
C VAL A 82 -19.47 21.98 -5.35
N LYS A 83 -20.39 22.42 -4.49
CA LYS A 83 -20.18 22.55 -3.03
C LYS A 83 -21.28 21.82 -2.26
N THR A 84 -20.93 21.37 -1.08
CA THR A 84 -21.86 20.89 -0.06
C THR A 84 -21.38 21.34 1.31
N LYS A 85 -22.12 21.03 2.37
CA LYS A 85 -21.70 21.34 3.73
C LYS A 85 -22.03 20.22 4.72
N VAL A 86 -21.21 20.15 5.75
CA VAL A 86 -21.41 19.25 6.89
C VAL A 86 -21.15 20.00 8.20
N GLN A 87 -21.88 19.63 9.25
CA GLN A 87 -21.57 20.17 10.57
C GLN A 87 -20.40 19.45 11.21
N VAL A 88 -19.44 20.21 11.71
CA VAL A 88 -18.29 19.71 12.49
C VAL A 88 -18.14 20.57 13.72
N ASP A 89 -18.20 19.98 14.92
CA ASP A 89 -18.11 20.70 16.20
C ASP A 89 -19.12 21.89 16.30
N GLY A 90 -20.35 21.63 15.83
CA GLY A 90 -21.47 22.60 15.85
C GLY A 90 -21.38 23.72 14.81
N ARG A 91 -20.40 23.72 13.91
CA ARG A 91 -20.24 24.72 12.84
C ARG A 91 -20.55 24.09 11.49
N ASP A 92 -21.15 24.85 10.58
CA ASP A 92 -21.30 24.49 9.20
C ASP A 92 -19.93 24.65 8.48
N VAL A 93 -19.38 23.58 7.95
CA VAL A 93 -18.14 23.56 7.18
C VAL A 93 -18.49 23.33 5.70
N GLU A 94 -18.16 24.30 4.85
CA GLU A 94 -18.33 24.20 3.40
C GLU A 94 -17.25 23.32 2.80
N ILE A 95 -17.65 22.44 1.87
CA ILE A 95 -16.78 21.49 1.18
C ILE A 95 -16.95 21.70 -0.32
N LYS A 96 -15.85 21.78 -1.06
CA LYS A 96 -15.84 21.81 -2.53
C LYS A 96 -15.24 20.50 -3.06
N ALA A 97 -15.74 20.04 -4.20
CA ALA A 97 -15.15 18.91 -4.92
C ALA A 97 -14.20 19.40 -6.02
N TRP A 98 -12.96 18.85 -6.01
CA TRP A 98 -12.08 18.84 -7.14
C TRP A 98 -12.14 17.46 -7.81
N LYS A 99 -11.89 17.38 -9.11
CA LYS A 99 -11.99 16.13 -9.87
C LYS A 99 -10.68 15.82 -10.60
N TYR A 100 -10.34 14.53 -10.62
CA TYR A 100 -9.37 13.95 -11.54
C TYR A 100 -10.01 12.76 -12.25
N ALA A 101 -9.87 12.69 -13.57
CA ALA A 101 -10.31 11.55 -14.37
C ALA A 101 -9.09 10.69 -14.74
N TYR A 102 -9.12 9.41 -14.37
CA TYR A 102 -8.12 8.44 -14.79
C TYR A 102 -8.65 7.65 -15.97
N GLU A 103 -7.98 7.76 -17.12
CA GLU A 103 -8.27 6.99 -18.33
C GLU A 103 -7.53 5.66 -18.29
N GLY A 104 -8.27 4.53 -18.31
CA GLY A 104 -7.76 3.17 -18.46
C GLY A 104 -7.91 2.66 -19.88
N GLU A 105 -7.67 1.36 -20.10
CA GLU A 105 -7.72 0.71 -21.42
C GLU A 105 -9.13 0.72 -22.05
N ASN A 106 -10.21 0.59 -21.23
CA ASN A 106 -11.57 0.45 -21.72
C ASN A 106 -12.58 1.43 -21.11
N GLY A 107 -12.14 2.35 -20.27
CA GLY A 107 -13.03 3.31 -19.63
C GLY A 107 -12.28 4.32 -18.77
N GLU A 108 -13.04 5.07 -18.00
CA GLU A 108 -12.57 6.15 -17.15
C GLU A 108 -13.13 5.98 -15.73
N VAL A 109 -12.36 6.38 -14.72
CA VAL A 109 -12.81 6.49 -13.34
C VAL A 109 -12.60 7.92 -12.85
N GLU A 110 -13.66 8.55 -12.34
CA GLU A 110 -13.61 9.88 -11.74
C GLU A 110 -13.28 9.78 -10.24
N ILE A 111 -12.34 10.60 -9.79
CA ILE A 111 -11.90 10.71 -8.41
C ILE A 111 -12.20 12.11 -7.91
N TYR A 112 -12.98 12.22 -6.85
CA TYR A 112 -13.38 13.48 -6.24
C TYR A 112 -12.60 13.72 -4.95
N PHE A 113 -11.97 14.89 -4.88
CA PHE A 113 -11.16 15.33 -3.74
C PHE A 113 -11.92 16.40 -2.98
N LEU A 114 -12.23 16.15 -1.72
CA LEU A 114 -13.01 17.02 -0.86
C LEU A 114 -12.09 18.05 -0.19
N ASP A 115 -12.37 19.33 -0.44
CA ASP A 115 -11.57 20.46 0.02
C ASP A 115 -12.37 21.40 0.91
N THR A 116 -11.88 21.66 2.12
CA THR A 116 -12.44 22.66 3.04
C THR A 116 -11.73 24.02 2.97
N GLY A 117 -10.70 24.16 2.14
CA GLY A 117 -9.89 25.38 2.00
C GLY A 117 -10.59 26.53 1.29
N LEU A 118 -11.80 26.86 1.71
CA LEU A 118 -12.66 27.85 1.09
C LEU A 118 -12.73 29.13 1.93
N ASP A 119 -12.91 30.29 1.27
CA ASP A 119 -12.98 31.58 1.96
C ASP A 119 -14.21 31.71 2.89
N GLU A 120 -15.24 30.91 2.65
CA GLU A 120 -16.43 30.84 3.49
C GLU A 120 -16.20 30.16 4.85
N ASN A 121 -15.13 29.37 4.96
CA ASN A 121 -14.77 28.65 6.19
C ASN A 121 -13.88 29.49 7.12
N SER A 122 -13.96 29.21 8.42
CA SER A 122 -12.99 29.74 9.37
C SER A 122 -11.58 29.23 9.10
N GLU A 123 -10.54 29.93 9.56
CA GLU A 123 -9.14 29.50 9.33
C GLU A 123 -8.89 28.08 9.83
N GLY A 124 -9.41 27.69 11.01
CA GLY A 124 -9.27 26.32 11.51
C GLY A 124 -10.05 25.28 10.70
N ASP A 125 -11.18 25.66 10.09
CA ASP A 125 -11.94 24.73 9.24
C ASP A 125 -11.31 24.57 7.85
N LYS A 126 -10.62 25.60 7.32
CA LYS A 126 -9.83 25.52 6.08
C LYS A 126 -8.72 24.48 6.16
N GLU A 127 -8.15 24.25 7.33
CA GLU A 127 -7.03 23.34 7.55
C GLU A 127 -7.46 21.87 7.66
N LEU A 128 -8.75 21.56 7.86
CA LEU A 128 -9.23 20.19 8.13
C LEU A 128 -8.88 19.16 7.04
N THR A 129 -8.76 19.59 5.79
CA THR A 129 -8.34 18.73 4.67
C THR A 129 -6.98 19.13 4.10
N GLU A 130 -6.15 19.85 4.85
CA GLU A 130 -4.88 20.37 4.32
C GLU A 130 -3.78 19.32 4.28
N GLN A 131 -3.74 18.43 5.28
CA GLN A 131 -2.67 17.44 5.42
C GLN A 131 -3.24 16.05 5.72
N LEU A 132 -2.67 15.02 5.08
CA LEU A 132 -3.03 13.63 5.28
C LEU A 132 -2.61 13.16 6.68
N TYR A 133 -3.54 12.51 7.37
CA TYR A 133 -3.35 11.99 8.72
C TYR A 133 -2.93 13.06 9.75
N MET A 134 -3.63 14.18 9.76
CA MET A 134 -3.44 15.22 10.79
C MET A 134 -3.47 14.60 12.19
N GLY A 135 -2.57 15.06 13.04
CA GLY A 135 -2.46 14.61 14.43
C GLY A 135 -3.67 15.03 15.27
N GLY A 136 -3.95 14.24 16.31
CA GLY A 136 -5.03 14.50 17.25
C GLY A 136 -6.36 13.83 16.90
N GLN A 137 -7.06 13.38 17.96
CA GLN A 137 -8.35 12.68 17.84
C GLN A 137 -9.45 13.57 17.25
N LYS A 138 -9.39 14.87 17.52
CA LYS A 138 -10.39 15.84 17.07
C LYS A 138 -10.27 16.09 15.55
N GLU A 139 -9.07 16.33 15.08
CA GLU A 139 -8.76 16.55 13.66
C GLU A 139 -9.04 15.28 12.86
N ARG A 140 -8.67 14.12 13.41
CA ARG A 140 -8.94 12.84 12.82
C ARG A 140 -10.43 12.58 12.62
N LEU A 141 -11.25 12.77 13.68
CA LEU A 141 -12.70 12.62 13.58
C LEU A 141 -13.32 13.64 12.60
N ALA A 142 -12.80 14.88 12.55
CA ALA A 142 -13.26 15.88 11.59
C ALA A 142 -13.01 15.42 10.13
N GLN A 143 -11.83 14.87 9.83
CA GLN A 143 -11.52 14.31 8.51
C GLN A 143 -12.48 13.16 8.15
N GLU A 144 -12.80 12.27 9.09
CA GLU A 144 -13.70 11.14 8.87
C GLU A 144 -15.18 11.59 8.71
N ILE A 145 -15.61 12.66 9.41
CA ILE A 145 -16.92 13.29 9.17
C ILE A 145 -16.98 13.88 7.74
N ILE A 146 -15.95 14.61 7.33
CA ILE A 146 -15.88 15.20 5.98
C ILE A 146 -15.85 14.12 4.91
N LEU A 147 -15.03 13.09 5.08
CA LEU A 147 -14.93 11.98 4.13
C LEU A 147 -16.23 11.19 4.04
N GLY A 148 -16.78 10.73 5.17
CA GLY A 148 -17.94 9.85 5.20
C GLY A 148 -19.23 10.60 4.90
N ILE A 149 -19.65 11.50 5.80
CA ILE A 149 -20.91 12.25 5.66
C ILE A 149 -20.82 13.28 4.54
N GLY A 150 -19.76 14.09 4.54
CA GLY A 150 -19.51 15.09 3.51
C GLY A 150 -19.39 14.50 2.11
N GLY A 151 -18.67 13.39 1.98
CA GLY A 151 -18.51 12.68 0.72
C GLY A 151 -19.82 12.11 0.18
N ALA A 152 -20.64 11.49 1.03
CA ALA A 152 -21.96 10.98 0.62
C ALA A 152 -22.88 12.12 0.16
N LYS A 153 -22.90 13.26 0.88
CA LYS A 153 -23.63 14.46 0.45
C LYS A 153 -23.09 15.02 -0.86
N MET A 154 -21.78 15.08 -1.03
CA MET A 154 -21.15 15.58 -2.26
C MET A 154 -21.53 14.75 -3.50
N LEU A 155 -21.55 13.42 -3.42
CA LEU A 155 -22.00 12.57 -4.51
C LEU A 155 -23.45 12.90 -4.94
N LYS A 156 -24.31 13.19 -3.99
CA LYS A 156 -25.70 13.61 -4.24
C LYS A 156 -25.78 14.97 -4.95
N GLU A 157 -24.98 15.96 -4.52
CA GLU A 157 -24.90 17.26 -5.17
C GLU A 157 -24.31 17.18 -6.59
N LEU A 158 -23.37 16.26 -6.82
CA LEU A 158 -22.82 15.97 -8.14
C LEU A 158 -23.80 15.18 -9.05
N GLY A 159 -24.94 14.72 -8.52
CA GLY A 159 -25.90 13.90 -9.26
C GLY A 159 -25.42 12.47 -9.55
N ILE A 160 -24.46 11.98 -8.80
CA ILE A 160 -23.88 10.65 -8.98
C ILE A 160 -24.77 9.61 -8.27
N SER A 161 -25.31 8.68 -9.08
CA SER A 161 -26.10 7.56 -8.56
C SER A 161 -25.15 6.44 -8.09
N THR A 162 -25.35 5.93 -6.89
CA THR A 162 -24.52 4.89 -6.27
C THR A 162 -25.38 3.70 -5.84
N ASP A 163 -25.06 2.51 -6.34
CA ASP A 163 -25.67 1.26 -5.90
C ASP A 163 -24.93 0.68 -4.69
N TYR A 164 -23.59 0.76 -4.72
CA TYR A 164 -22.69 0.25 -3.69
C TYR A 164 -21.70 1.30 -3.21
N TYR A 165 -21.69 1.57 -1.91
CA TYR A 165 -20.68 2.37 -1.23
C TYR A 165 -19.62 1.44 -0.66
N HIS A 166 -18.41 1.48 -1.21
CA HIS A 166 -17.29 0.66 -0.73
C HIS A 166 -16.39 1.48 0.19
N MET A 167 -16.33 1.09 1.44
CA MET A 167 -15.47 1.66 2.47
C MET A 167 -14.11 0.93 2.51
N ASN A 168 -13.06 1.62 2.06
CA ASN A 168 -11.68 1.15 2.14
C ASN A 168 -11.09 1.56 3.50
N GLU A 169 -11.17 0.68 4.48
CA GLU A 169 -10.92 0.88 5.91
C GLU A 169 -12.03 1.69 6.62
N GLY A 170 -11.98 1.71 7.97
CA GLY A 170 -12.98 2.34 8.83
C GLY A 170 -13.13 3.85 8.69
N HIS A 171 -12.16 4.53 8.08
CA HIS A 171 -12.09 6.00 7.97
C HIS A 171 -13.33 6.67 7.33
N SER A 172 -14.09 5.94 6.55
CA SER A 172 -15.31 6.44 5.90
C SER A 172 -16.59 5.88 6.50
N ALA A 173 -16.53 5.14 7.62
CA ALA A 173 -17.66 4.42 8.18
C ALA A 173 -18.88 5.33 8.50
N LEU A 174 -18.64 6.62 8.77
CA LEU A 174 -19.72 7.58 9.00
C LEU A 174 -20.62 7.83 7.77
N LEU A 175 -20.21 7.41 6.55
CA LEU A 175 -21.09 7.45 5.39
C LEU A 175 -22.36 6.59 5.61
N THR A 176 -22.28 5.57 6.47
CA THR A 176 -23.42 4.69 6.78
C THR A 176 -24.61 5.43 7.38
N THR A 177 -24.37 6.60 7.96
CA THR A 177 -25.41 7.48 8.52
C THR A 177 -26.02 8.47 7.50
N GLU A 178 -25.51 8.51 6.27
CA GLU A 178 -25.96 9.45 5.22
C GLU A 178 -26.36 8.74 3.91
N ALA A 179 -25.64 7.67 3.56
CA ALA A 179 -25.79 6.97 2.29
C ALA A 179 -26.97 5.99 2.30
N GLU A 180 -27.78 5.98 1.22
CA GLU A 180 -28.96 5.10 1.08
C GLU A 180 -28.68 3.77 0.35
N GLY A 181 -27.55 3.62 -0.39
CA GLY A 181 -27.19 2.40 -1.14
C GLY A 181 -26.64 1.28 -0.24
N GLU A 182 -26.33 0.14 -0.86
CA GLU A 182 -25.68 -1.00 -0.20
C GLU A 182 -24.24 -0.64 0.21
N LYS A 183 -23.78 -1.15 1.36
CA LYS A 183 -22.42 -0.87 1.87
C LYS A 183 -21.56 -2.12 1.79
N VAL A 184 -20.31 -1.93 1.40
CA VAL A 184 -19.25 -2.94 1.36
C VAL A 184 -18.08 -2.41 2.17
N PHE A 185 -17.47 -3.25 2.99
CA PHE A 185 -16.37 -2.86 3.85
C PHE A 185 -15.15 -3.77 3.66
N THR A 186 -13.98 -3.17 3.47
CA THR A 186 -12.70 -3.86 3.46
C THR A 186 -11.81 -3.34 4.58
N THR A 187 -11.46 -4.21 5.55
CA THR A 187 -10.48 -3.86 6.58
C THR A 187 -9.06 -4.20 6.15
N HIS A 188 -8.10 -3.36 6.52
CA HIS A 188 -6.68 -3.51 6.25
C HIS A 188 -5.83 -3.58 7.52
N THR A 189 -6.45 -3.57 8.68
CA THR A 189 -5.79 -3.42 9.98
C THR A 189 -5.80 -4.75 10.76
N PRO A 190 -4.62 -5.39 10.96
CA PRO A 190 -4.54 -6.71 11.60
C PRO A 190 -4.40 -6.65 13.13
N VAL A 191 -4.36 -5.46 13.73
CA VAL A 191 -4.11 -5.28 15.17
C VAL A 191 -5.14 -4.33 15.81
N PRO A 192 -5.64 -4.63 17.03
CA PRO A 192 -6.69 -3.83 17.68
C PRO A 192 -6.36 -2.34 17.87
N ALA A 193 -5.08 -2.01 18.06
CA ALA A 193 -4.63 -0.64 18.29
C ALA A 193 -4.62 0.24 17.01
N GLY A 194 -4.74 -0.36 15.84
CA GLY A 194 -4.74 0.37 14.56
C GLY A 194 -6.13 0.78 14.08
N HIS A 195 -7.21 0.39 14.78
CA HIS A 195 -8.57 0.80 14.46
C HIS A 195 -8.91 2.14 15.13
N ASP A 196 -9.45 3.09 14.36
CA ASP A 196 -9.85 4.39 14.91
C ASP A 196 -11.02 4.24 15.88
N LYS A 197 -10.84 4.83 17.06
CA LYS A 197 -11.83 4.86 18.16
C LYS A 197 -11.91 6.25 18.76
N PHE A 198 -13.13 6.72 18.95
CA PHE A 198 -13.40 8.05 19.48
C PHE A 198 -14.28 7.98 20.72
N SER A 199 -13.93 8.75 21.76
CA SER A 199 -14.76 8.80 22.97
C SER A 199 -16.16 9.33 22.66
N ARG A 200 -17.17 8.83 23.39
CA ARG A 200 -18.56 9.29 23.26
C ARG A 200 -18.67 10.83 23.36
N GLU A 201 -17.98 11.44 24.32
CA GLU A 201 -17.99 12.90 24.51
C GLU A 201 -17.48 13.63 23.25
N LEU A 202 -16.42 13.14 22.62
CA LEU A 202 -15.89 13.73 21.39
C LEU A 202 -16.87 13.58 20.23
N VAL A 203 -17.43 12.39 20.04
CA VAL A 203 -18.41 12.09 18.98
C VAL A 203 -19.65 12.96 19.11
N GLU A 204 -20.25 13.00 20.32
CA GLU A 204 -21.47 13.80 20.61
C GLU A 204 -21.25 15.32 20.39
N ARG A 205 -20.03 15.80 20.60
CA ARG A 205 -19.67 17.20 20.34
C ARG A 205 -19.44 17.48 18.87
N MET A 206 -18.76 16.55 18.15
CA MET A 206 -18.26 16.81 16.81
C MET A 206 -19.28 16.55 15.71
N MET A 207 -20.15 15.54 15.89
CA MET A 207 -21.03 15.08 14.83
C MET A 207 -22.32 15.91 14.69
N PRO A 208 -22.89 15.97 13.45
CA PRO A 208 -24.25 16.46 13.22
C PRO A 208 -25.25 15.64 14.03
N LYS A 209 -26.21 16.31 14.70
CA LYS A 209 -27.20 15.63 15.54
C LYS A 209 -28.05 14.59 14.79
N GLU A 210 -28.40 14.89 13.55
CA GLU A 210 -29.19 14.00 12.70
C GLU A 210 -28.47 12.65 12.41
N ASN A 211 -27.14 12.69 12.19
CA ASN A 211 -26.33 11.51 11.99
C ASN A 211 -26.03 10.80 13.32
N LEU A 212 -25.75 11.56 14.39
CA LEU A 212 -25.53 11.02 15.73
C LEU A 212 -26.71 10.19 16.24
N ASN A 213 -27.95 10.62 15.96
CA ASN A 213 -29.17 9.91 16.37
C ASN A 213 -29.34 8.55 15.70
N GLN A 214 -28.58 8.23 14.67
CA GLN A 214 -28.59 6.95 13.97
C GLN A 214 -27.55 5.96 14.53
N LEU A 215 -26.68 6.44 15.44
CA LEU A 215 -25.62 5.61 16.02
C LEU A 215 -26.04 5.07 17.39
N ASP A 216 -25.82 3.79 17.59
CA ASP A 216 -25.88 3.12 18.89
C ASP A 216 -24.50 2.60 19.26
N PHE A 217 -23.84 3.19 20.26
CA PHE A 217 -22.51 2.84 20.69
C PHE A 217 -22.28 3.09 22.19
N GLY A 218 -21.32 2.37 22.77
CA GLY A 218 -20.98 2.47 24.19
C GLY A 218 -20.23 3.76 24.57
N ASN A 219 -19.15 3.61 25.34
CA ASN A 219 -18.30 4.74 25.76
C ASN A 219 -17.38 5.25 24.64
N GLU A 220 -17.13 4.43 23.63
CA GLU A 220 -16.29 4.73 22.46
C GLU A 220 -17.02 4.28 21.17
N LEU A 221 -16.89 5.06 20.11
CA LEU A 221 -17.28 4.69 18.75
C LEU A 221 -16.07 4.08 18.06
N ASN A 222 -16.16 2.78 17.72
CA ASN A 222 -15.17 2.07 16.92
C ASN A 222 -15.60 2.12 15.45
N MET A 223 -14.83 2.77 14.61
CA MET A 223 -15.17 3.00 13.21
C MET A 223 -15.24 1.69 12.40
N THR A 224 -14.41 0.71 12.74
CA THR A 224 -14.45 -0.62 12.11
C THR A 224 -15.70 -1.40 12.51
N GLU A 225 -16.10 -1.38 13.79
CA GLU A 225 -17.37 -1.99 14.23
C GLU A 225 -18.56 -1.35 13.53
N LEU A 226 -18.60 -0.01 13.47
CA LEU A 226 -19.64 0.71 12.75
C LEU A 226 -19.73 0.30 11.29
N ALA A 227 -18.60 0.15 10.60
CA ALA A 227 -18.55 -0.31 9.21
C ALA A 227 -19.04 -1.76 9.07
N LEU A 228 -18.60 -2.68 9.96
CA LEU A 228 -19.00 -4.08 9.96
C LEU A 228 -20.51 -4.26 10.18
N GLU A 229 -21.09 -3.54 11.17
CA GLU A 229 -22.52 -3.61 11.52
C GLU A 229 -23.43 -3.13 10.39
N ASN A 230 -22.95 -2.22 9.55
CA ASN A 230 -23.76 -1.57 8.52
C ASN A 230 -23.44 -2.04 7.10
N SER A 231 -22.56 -3.03 6.92
CA SER A 231 -22.20 -3.55 5.61
C SER A 231 -22.88 -4.87 5.30
N ARG A 232 -23.36 -5.00 4.07
CA ARG A 232 -23.89 -6.29 3.56
C ARG A 232 -22.79 -7.31 3.29
N TYR A 233 -21.58 -6.82 3.03
CA TYR A 233 -20.41 -7.65 2.75
C TYR A 233 -19.18 -7.01 3.37
N SER A 234 -18.38 -7.81 4.06
CA SER A 234 -17.14 -7.38 4.69
C SER A 234 -16.04 -8.38 4.42
N ASN A 235 -14.81 -7.91 4.19
CA ASN A 235 -13.67 -8.77 3.95
C ASN A 235 -12.36 -8.24 4.54
N GLY A 236 -11.47 -9.19 4.87
CA GLY A 236 -10.04 -8.96 5.04
C GLY A 236 -9.29 -9.09 3.71
N VAL A 237 -8.00 -8.74 3.71
CA VAL A 237 -7.17 -8.55 2.50
C VAL A 237 -6.13 -9.65 2.27
N SER A 238 -6.25 -10.75 2.97
CA SER A 238 -5.62 -12.06 2.77
C SER A 238 -6.43 -13.11 3.56
N ASP A 239 -6.26 -14.39 3.26
CA ASP A 239 -6.88 -15.47 4.03
C ASP A 239 -6.52 -15.36 5.52
N ARG A 240 -5.24 -15.15 5.83
CA ARG A 240 -4.78 -14.98 7.21
C ARG A 240 -5.38 -13.75 7.89
N HIS A 241 -5.48 -12.63 7.17
CA HIS A 241 -6.06 -11.41 7.73
C HIS A 241 -7.55 -11.57 8.03
N ALA A 242 -8.30 -12.26 7.19
CA ALA A 242 -9.71 -12.56 7.45
C ALA A 242 -9.89 -13.43 8.70
N GLU A 243 -9.01 -14.40 8.95
CA GLU A 243 -9.01 -15.19 10.19
C GLU A 243 -8.78 -14.29 11.42
N VAL A 244 -7.72 -13.47 11.39
CA VAL A 244 -7.38 -12.53 12.48
C VAL A 244 -8.52 -11.55 12.72
N SER A 245 -9.14 -11.02 11.65
CA SER A 245 -10.27 -10.08 11.76
C SER A 245 -11.50 -10.72 12.40
N ARG A 246 -11.82 -11.98 12.08
CA ARG A 246 -12.92 -12.72 12.73
C ARG A 246 -12.64 -12.97 14.22
N GLU A 247 -11.38 -13.18 14.60
CA GLU A 247 -10.98 -13.29 16.01
C GLU A 247 -11.13 -11.96 16.76
N MET A 248 -10.82 -10.82 16.11
CA MET A 248 -10.95 -9.46 16.68
C MET A 248 -12.40 -9.00 16.79
N PHE A 249 -13.26 -9.38 15.84
CA PHE A 249 -14.66 -8.95 15.74
C PHE A 249 -15.59 -10.17 15.73
N PRO A 250 -15.71 -10.89 16.86
CA PRO A 250 -16.53 -12.09 16.94
C PRO A 250 -18.02 -11.76 16.70
N GLY A 251 -18.66 -12.54 15.86
CA GLY A 251 -20.07 -12.35 15.50
C GLY A 251 -20.29 -11.65 14.16
N HIS A 252 -19.24 -11.14 13.53
CA HIS A 252 -19.31 -10.60 12.15
C HIS A 252 -18.81 -11.63 11.13
N GLU A 253 -19.50 -11.71 10.00
CA GLU A 253 -19.04 -12.47 8.85
C GLU A 253 -18.00 -11.62 8.08
N ILE A 254 -16.74 -12.08 8.05
CA ILE A 254 -15.65 -11.42 7.34
C ILE A 254 -15.03 -12.42 6.37
N ASP A 255 -15.25 -12.20 5.08
CA ASP A 255 -14.70 -13.01 3.99
C ASP A 255 -13.22 -12.66 3.73
N ALA A 256 -12.58 -13.34 2.79
CA ALA A 256 -11.23 -13.01 2.32
C ALA A 256 -11.28 -12.65 0.84
N VAL A 257 -10.73 -11.48 0.50
CA VAL A 257 -10.36 -11.12 -0.87
C VAL A 257 -8.92 -10.67 -0.81
N THR A 258 -8.02 -11.58 -1.17
CA THR A 258 -6.59 -11.29 -1.12
C THR A 258 -6.23 -10.13 -2.05
N ASN A 259 -5.45 -9.18 -1.57
CA ASN A 259 -5.03 -8.03 -2.35
C ASN A 259 -4.34 -8.45 -3.65
N GLY A 260 -4.31 -7.52 -4.59
CA GLY A 260 -3.54 -7.56 -5.81
C GLY A 260 -2.97 -6.18 -6.12
N VAL A 261 -2.08 -6.12 -7.09
CA VAL A 261 -1.48 -4.88 -7.59
C VAL A 261 -1.84 -4.66 -9.06
N HIS A 262 -1.86 -3.41 -9.52
CA HIS A 262 -2.17 -3.11 -10.91
C HIS A 262 -1.00 -3.48 -11.83
N SER A 263 -1.14 -4.57 -12.58
CA SER A 263 -0.05 -5.18 -13.35
C SER A 263 0.65 -4.21 -14.31
N ALA A 264 -0.11 -3.38 -15.03
CA ALA A 264 0.47 -2.42 -15.97
C ALA A 264 1.27 -1.31 -15.27
N THR A 265 0.84 -0.87 -14.07
CA THR A 265 1.59 0.11 -13.26
C THR A 265 2.88 -0.48 -12.69
N TRP A 266 2.85 -1.73 -12.24
CA TRP A 266 3.96 -2.32 -11.49
C TRP A 266 4.88 -3.22 -12.30
N SER A 267 4.67 -3.36 -13.60
CA SER A 267 5.64 -3.92 -14.54
C SER A 267 6.52 -2.79 -15.06
N ALA A 268 7.79 -2.75 -14.67
CA ALA A 268 8.74 -1.76 -15.15
C ALA A 268 8.90 -1.85 -16.68
N LYS A 269 9.30 -0.73 -17.32
CA LYS A 269 9.32 -0.65 -18.78
C LYS A 269 10.03 -1.82 -19.48
N PRO A 270 11.20 -2.34 -19.05
CA PRO A 270 11.82 -3.49 -19.70
C PRO A 270 10.95 -4.76 -19.64
N PHE A 271 10.23 -4.98 -18.54
CA PHE A 271 9.31 -6.12 -18.42
C PHE A 271 7.99 -5.87 -19.15
N SER A 272 7.42 -4.65 -19.09
CA SER A 272 6.19 -4.36 -19.83
C SER A 272 6.41 -4.45 -21.34
N ASP A 273 7.55 -3.99 -21.88
CA ASP A 273 7.92 -4.16 -23.28
C ASP A 273 8.06 -5.66 -23.64
N LEU A 274 8.71 -6.44 -22.76
CA LEU A 274 8.82 -7.90 -22.94
C LEU A 274 7.44 -8.57 -23.01
N TYR A 275 6.50 -8.14 -22.16
CA TYR A 275 5.14 -8.68 -22.17
C TYR A 275 4.33 -8.22 -23.38
N ASP A 276 4.44 -6.94 -23.77
CA ASP A 276 3.75 -6.38 -24.95
C ASP A 276 4.18 -7.12 -26.24
N ASP A 277 5.46 -7.45 -26.36
CA ASP A 277 6.02 -8.14 -27.52
C ASP A 277 5.59 -9.62 -27.59
N ASN A 278 5.29 -10.27 -26.46
CA ASN A 278 5.11 -11.73 -26.41
C ASN A 278 3.73 -12.18 -25.91
N ILE A 279 2.96 -11.33 -25.21
CA ILE A 279 1.71 -11.72 -24.52
C ILE A 279 0.58 -10.73 -24.81
N GLN A 280 -0.14 -10.96 -25.90
CA GLN A 280 -1.25 -10.10 -26.27
C GLN A 280 -2.33 -10.03 -25.16
N GLY A 281 -2.74 -8.81 -24.75
CA GLY A 281 -3.85 -8.54 -23.84
C GLY A 281 -3.53 -8.77 -22.37
N TRP A 282 -2.26 -8.85 -21.98
CA TRP A 282 -1.85 -9.04 -20.58
C TRP A 282 -2.24 -7.86 -19.66
N ARG A 283 -2.37 -6.65 -20.22
CA ARG A 283 -2.71 -5.44 -19.43
C ARG A 283 -4.11 -5.52 -18.82
N THR A 284 -5.07 -6.07 -19.58
CA THR A 284 -6.47 -6.24 -19.15
C THR A 284 -6.80 -7.66 -18.66
N ASP A 285 -5.88 -8.61 -18.85
CA ASP A 285 -6.00 -9.99 -18.37
C ASP A 285 -4.62 -10.50 -17.91
N PRO A 286 -4.15 -10.05 -16.71
CA PRO A 286 -2.82 -10.42 -16.20
C PRO A 286 -2.64 -11.92 -15.93
N ALA A 287 -3.71 -12.72 -15.85
CA ALA A 287 -3.61 -14.17 -15.80
C ALA A 287 -2.83 -14.74 -17.01
N ARG A 288 -2.75 -13.99 -18.12
CA ARG A 288 -1.94 -14.33 -19.30
C ARG A 288 -0.44 -14.29 -19.06
N LEU A 289 0.05 -13.68 -17.97
CA LEU A 289 1.45 -13.67 -17.58
C LEU A 289 1.99 -15.10 -17.34
N THR A 290 1.11 -16.09 -17.16
CA THR A 290 1.49 -17.51 -17.19
C THR A 290 2.21 -17.91 -18.48
N LYS A 291 2.04 -17.16 -19.59
CA LYS A 291 2.71 -17.42 -20.87
C LYS A 291 4.18 -16.98 -20.90
N VAL A 292 4.68 -16.31 -19.85
CA VAL A 292 6.11 -15.99 -19.71
C VAL A 292 6.95 -17.24 -19.75
N ALA A 293 6.43 -18.39 -19.30
CA ALA A 293 7.05 -19.70 -19.42
C ALA A 293 7.46 -20.12 -20.87
N GLY A 294 6.97 -19.42 -21.88
CA GLY A 294 7.34 -19.63 -23.28
C GLY A 294 8.30 -18.59 -23.84
N ILE A 295 8.76 -17.64 -23.04
CA ILE A 295 9.71 -16.61 -23.45
C ILE A 295 11.14 -17.11 -23.21
N GLU A 296 12.05 -16.78 -24.13
CA GLU A 296 13.47 -17.16 -23.99
C GLU A 296 14.08 -16.54 -22.71
N ASP A 297 14.76 -17.36 -21.91
CA ASP A 297 15.41 -16.98 -20.65
C ASP A 297 16.35 -15.77 -20.77
N SER A 298 17.07 -15.69 -21.90
CA SER A 298 17.96 -14.58 -22.22
C SER A 298 17.22 -13.22 -22.26
N LYS A 299 15.95 -13.20 -22.67
CA LYS A 299 15.13 -11.98 -22.73
C LYS A 299 14.65 -11.57 -21.34
N ILE A 300 14.26 -12.54 -20.49
CA ILE A 300 13.88 -12.30 -19.11
C ILE A 300 15.07 -11.74 -18.33
N TRP A 301 16.24 -12.38 -18.47
CA TRP A 301 17.48 -11.92 -17.83
C TRP A 301 17.86 -10.51 -18.28
N LYS A 302 17.80 -10.24 -19.60
CA LYS A 302 18.10 -8.91 -20.16
C LYS A 302 17.19 -7.84 -19.59
N ALA A 303 15.87 -8.08 -19.51
CA ALA A 303 14.92 -7.14 -18.93
C ALA A 303 15.28 -6.83 -17.46
N LYS A 304 15.71 -7.84 -16.68
CA LYS A 304 16.16 -7.66 -15.30
C LYS A 304 17.42 -6.80 -15.22
N GLN A 305 18.42 -7.05 -16.07
CA GLN A 305 19.64 -6.25 -16.08
C GLN A 305 19.37 -4.77 -16.45
N GLU A 306 18.45 -4.53 -17.37
CA GLU A 306 18.03 -3.17 -17.72
C GLU A 306 17.32 -2.47 -16.56
N CYS A 307 16.49 -3.19 -15.78
CA CYS A 307 15.88 -2.64 -14.57
C CYS A 307 16.93 -2.31 -13.49
N LYS A 308 17.91 -3.22 -13.28
CA LYS A 308 19.00 -2.99 -12.31
C LYS A 308 19.87 -1.79 -12.70
N LEU A 309 20.14 -1.60 -13.99
CA LEU A 309 20.84 -0.44 -14.51
C LEU A 309 20.05 0.85 -14.25
N LYS A 310 18.72 0.85 -14.45
CA LYS A 310 17.87 2.01 -14.16
C LYS A 310 17.88 2.34 -12.68
N LEU A 311 17.73 1.36 -11.79
CA LEU A 311 17.84 1.57 -10.35
C LEU A 311 19.20 2.18 -9.98
N SER A 312 20.30 1.69 -10.59
CA SER A 312 21.63 2.26 -10.37
C SER A 312 21.71 3.74 -10.75
N HIS A 313 21.10 4.14 -11.86
CA HIS A 313 21.06 5.56 -12.27
C HIS A 313 20.11 6.40 -11.42
N HIS A 314 19.11 5.78 -10.80
CA HIS A 314 18.13 6.45 -9.93
C HIS A 314 18.71 6.79 -8.55
N LEU A 315 19.71 6.07 -8.09
CA LEU A 315 20.37 6.31 -6.81
C LEU A 315 21.32 7.52 -6.88
N GLU A 316 21.00 8.60 -6.17
CA GLU A 316 21.73 9.88 -6.24
C GLU A 316 23.20 9.79 -5.81
N ASN A 317 23.56 8.89 -4.89
CA ASN A 317 24.87 8.84 -4.24
C ASN A 317 25.65 7.55 -4.50
N GLY A 318 25.36 6.81 -5.57
CA GLY A 318 26.11 5.59 -5.84
C GLY A 318 25.67 4.88 -7.10
N ASN A 319 26.59 4.14 -7.68
CA ASN A 319 26.31 3.24 -8.76
C ASN A 319 26.25 1.82 -8.21
N LEU A 320 25.11 1.15 -8.37
CA LEU A 320 25.05 -0.30 -8.13
C LEU A 320 25.97 -1.02 -9.13
N ASP A 321 26.77 -1.93 -8.63
CA ASP A 321 27.43 -2.90 -9.49
C ASP A 321 26.40 -3.94 -9.94
N GLN A 322 26.24 -4.09 -11.25
CA GLN A 322 25.24 -4.99 -11.84
C GLN A 322 25.51 -6.47 -11.59
N GLU A 323 26.77 -6.83 -11.35
CA GLU A 323 27.18 -8.21 -11.08
C GLU A 323 27.02 -8.61 -9.60
N ILE A 324 26.92 -7.64 -8.68
CA ILE A 324 26.77 -7.87 -7.25
C ILE A 324 25.30 -8.11 -6.90
N PHE A 325 25.03 -9.14 -6.08
CA PHE A 325 23.69 -9.45 -5.59
C PHE A 325 23.09 -8.29 -4.79
N THR A 326 21.87 -7.88 -5.13
CA THR A 326 21.22 -6.69 -4.56
C THR A 326 19.90 -7.04 -3.89
N ILE A 327 19.78 -6.67 -2.61
CA ILE A 327 18.56 -6.84 -1.80
C ILE A 327 17.82 -5.51 -1.71
N GLY A 328 16.50 -5.52 -1.85
CA GLY A 328 15.62 -4.37 -1.62
C GLY A 328 14.81 -4.50 -0.35
N PHE A 329 14.74 -3.44 0.43
CA PHE A 329 13.85 -3.30 1.59
C PHE A 329 13.26 -1.90 1.62
N ALA A 330 11.98 -1.74 1.29
CA ALA A 330 11.32 -0.45 1.38
C ALA A 330 9.92 -0.56 1.98
N ARG A 331 9.75 0.05 3.13
CA ARG A 331 8.52 -0.02 3.92
C ARG A 331 8.39 1.20 4.84
N ARG A 332 7.17 1.55 5.25
CA ARG A 332 6.98 2.49 6.35
C ARG A 332 7.82 2.02 7.54
N SER A 333 8.70 2.89 8.05
CA SER A 333 9.59 2.54 9.16
C SER A 333 8.78 2.49 10.46
N THR A 334 8.45 1.28 10.91
CA THR A 334 7.73 0.97 12.16
C THR A 334 8.36 -0.26 12.80
N ASP A 335 8.23 -0.41 14.11
CA ASP A 335 8.92 -1.47 14.87
C ASP A 335 8.60 -2.88 14.35
N TYR A 336 7.34 -3.18 14.02
CA TYR A 336 6.96 -4.52 13.57
C TYR A 336 7.49 -4.90 12.17
N LYS A 337 7.89 -3.92 11.35
CA LYS A 337 8.52 -4.15 10.04
C LYS A 337 9.99 -4.58 10.14
N ARG A 338 10.61 -4.32 11.27
CA ARG A 338 11.98 -4.73 11.64
C ARG A 338 13.06 -4.41 10.59
N PRO A 339 13.20 -3.15 10.14
CA PRO A 339 14.18 -2.78 9.09
C PRO A 339 15.63 -3.10 9.48
N THR A 340 15.91 -3.27 10.76
CA THR A 340 17.25 -3.56 11.29
C THR A 340 17.55 -5.05 11.51
N LEU A 341 16.61 -5.95 11.17
CA LEU A 341 16.80 -7.39 11.42
C LEU A 341 18.01 -7.96 10.67
N ILE A 342 18.24 -7.51 9.45
CA ILE A 342 19.37 -7.92 8.60
C ILE A 342 20.74 -7.50 9.15
N PHE A 343 20.79 -6.51 10.06
CA PHE A 343 22.01 -6.01 10.69
C PHE A 343 22.25 -6.59 12.10
N ARG A 344 21.52 -7.63 12.50
CA ARG A 344 21.64 -8.20 13.84
C ARG A 344 22.98 -8.89 14.09
N ASP A 345 23.59 -9.42 13.05
CA ASP A 345 24.92 -10.04 13.05
C ASP A 345 25.72 -9.50 11.86
N LEU A 346 26.47 -8.42 12.10
CA LEU A 346 27.27 -7.74 11.08
C LEU A 346 28.42 -8.60 10.58
N ASP A 347 29.06 -9.37 11.47
CA ASP A 347 30.19 -10.24 11.12
C ASP A 347 29.75 -11.33 10.14
N ARG A 348 28.56 -11.90 10.35
CA ARG A 348 27.98 -12.90 9.43
C ARG A 348 27.59 -12.29 8.09
N LEU A 349 27.05 -11.07 8.10
CA LEU A 349 26.68 -10.34 6.88
C LEU A 349 27.93 -10.01 6.05
N GLU A 350 28.99 -9.52 6.67
CA GLU A 350 30.30 -9.29 6.05
C GLU A 350 30.90 -10.58 5.48
N SER A 351 30.85 -11.69 6.23
CA SER A 351 31.35 -12.98 5.75
C SER A 351 30.63 -13.47 4.50
N LEU A 352 29.31 -13.27 4.41
CA LEU A 352 28.55 -13.59 3.20
C LEU A 352 28.96 -12.68 2.03
N ALA A 353 29.15 -11.38 2.28
CA ALA A 353 29.60 -10.45 1.25
C ALA A 353 31.02 -10.82 0.71
N GLU A 354 31.95 -11.19 1.59
CA GLU A 354 33.29 -11.65 1.19
C GLU A 354 33.22 -12.93 0.34
N GLU A 355 32.41 -13.92 0.75
CA GLU A 355 32.28 -15.21 0.05
C GLU A 355 31.72 -15.04 -1.36
N TYR A 356 30.71 -14.17 -1.53
CA TYR A 356 30.01 -13.97 -2.82
C TYR A 356 30.48 -12.72 -3.59
N LYS A 357 31.62 -12.11 -3.22
CA LYS A 357 32.26 -10.97 -3.89
C LYS A 357 31.49 -9.66 -3.83
N GLY A 358 30.73 -9.45 -2.79
CA GLY A 358 29.97 -8.24 -2.50
C GLY A 358 28.49 -8.53 -2.23
N LEU A 359 27.87 -7.60 -1.53
CA LEU A 359 26.45 -7.56 -1.28
C LEU A 359 25.98 -6.11 -1.32
N GLN A 360 24.88 -5.85 -1.99
CA GLN A 360 24.27 -4.52 -2.04
C GLN A 360 22.89 -4.57 -1.40
N ILE A 361 22.55 -3.55 -0.60
CA ILE A 361 21.24 -3.45 0.06
C ILE A 361 20.69 -2.06 -0.19
N VAL A 362 19.53 -1.97 -0.82
CA VAL A 362 18.82 -0.71 -1.05
C VAL A 362 17.66 -0.60 -0.05
N PHE A 363 17.69 0.43 0.78
CA PHE A 363 16.62 0.76 1.70
C PHE A 363 15.80 1.94 1.21
N GLY A 364 14.52 1.96 1.57
CA GLY A 364 13.63 3.09 1.39
C GLY A 364 12.52 3.10 2.42
N GLY A 365 11.84 4.24 2.56
CA GLY A 365 10.67 4.37 3.40
C GLY A 365 10.79 5.44 4.47
N LYS A 366 9.62 5.89 4.90
CA LYS A 366 9.43 7.01 5.85
C LYS A 366 8.90 6.51 7.17
N ALA A 367 9.27 7.16 8.28
CA ALA A 367 8.59 7.03 9.56
C ALA A 367 7.47 8.08 9.66
N HIS A 368 6.36 7.75 10.33
CA HIS A 368 5.32 8.75 10.60
C HIS A 368 5.90 9.91 11.43
N PRO A 369 5.47 11.18 11.21
CA PRO A 369 6.01 12.33 11.94
C PRO A 369 5.95 12.20 13.47
N GLU A 370 4.96 11.50 14.01
CA GLU A 370 4.79 11.26 15.44
C GLU A 370 5.39 9.90 15.92
N ASP A 371 6.00 9.11 15.02
CA ASP A 371 6.62 7.81 15.37
C ASP A 371 8.13 7.99 15.62
N ASP A 372 8.49 8.44 16.82
CA ASP A 372 9.88 8.60 17.23
C ASP A 372 10.67 7.28 17.12
N ARG A 373 10.02 6.15 17.39
CA ARG A 373 10.65 4.83 17.26
C ARG A 373 10.96 4.50 15.82
N GLY A 374 10.03 4.78 14.91
CA GLY A 374 10.25 4.64 13.46
C GLY A 374 11.40 5.51 12.96
N LYS A 375 11.50 6.76 13.42
CA LYS A 375 12.63 7.66 13.10
C LYS A 375 13.96 7.15 13.63
N GLU A 376 13.97 6.58 14.85
CA GLU A 376 15.16 5.93 15.40
C GLU A 376 15.61 4.74 14.54
N LEU A 377 14.67 3.96 13.99
CA LEU A 377 14.99 2.84 13.10
C LEU A 377 15.63 3.29 11.79
N VAL A 378 15.15 4.39 11.18
CA VAL A 378 15.81 5.01 10.01
C VAL A 378 17.25 5.38 10.36
N SER A 379 17.47 6.09 11.48
CA SER A 379 18.80 6.47 11.94
C SER A 379 19.73 5.28 12.18
N LYS A 380 19.18 4.17 12.69
CA LYS A 380 19.96 2.92 12.90
C LYS A 380 20.38 2.28 11.58
N VAL A 381 19.51 2.24 10.58
CA VAL A 381 19.86 1.72 9.24
C VAL A 381 21.03 2.52 8.67
N LEU A 382 20.95 3.86 8.71
CA LEU A 382 22.02 4.75 8.23
C LEU A 382 23.34 4.54 9.01
N LYS A 383 23.26 4.37 10.34
CA LYS A 383 24.45 4.11 11.14
C LYS A 383 25.07 2.74 10.85
N PHE A 384 24.28 1.70 10.64
CA PHE A 384 24.81 0.37 10.31
C PHE A 384 25.51 0.37 8.94
N SER A 385 25.03 1.17 7.97
CA SER A 385 25.70 1.30 6.68
C SER A 385 27.14 1.84 6.78
N GLU A 386 27.43 2.68 7.77
CA GLU A 386 28.78 3.24 8.01
C GLU A 386 29.74 2.22 8.68
N MET A 387 29.21 1.11 9.19
CA MET A 387 29.99 0.09 9.93
C MET A 387 30.42 -1.09 9.05
N LEU A 388 29.91 -1.19 7.83
CA LEU A 388 30.14 -2.29 6.90
C LEU A 388 31.22 -1.93 5.89
N GLU A 389 32.09 -2.89 5.52
CA GLU A 389 33.20 -2.70 4.58
C GLU A 389 32.96 -3.38 3.23
N ASN A 390 32.33 -4.56 3.22
CA ASN A 390 32.09 -5.38 2.02
C ASN A 390 30.61 -5.39 1.59
N VAL A 391 29.75 -4.67 2.33
CA VAL A 391 28.31 -4.53 2.04
C VAL A 391 27.99 -3.07 1.74
N ASP A 392 27.62 -2.78 0.51
CA ASP A 392 27.17 -1.44 0.12
C ASP A 392 25.70 -1.26 0.52
N VAL A 393 25.41 -0.23 1.31
CA VAL A 393 24.05 0.10 1.72
C VAL A 393 23.64 1.46 1.17
N PHE A 394 22.56 1.47 0.41
CA PHE A 394 21.96 2.68 -0.18
C PHE A 394 20.64 2.99 0.51
N PHE A 395 20.36 4.28 0.72
CA PHE A 395 19.07 4.72 1.27
C PHE A 395 18.40 5.70 0.32
N ILE A 396 17.18 5.39 -0.12
CA ILE A 396 16.36 6.28 -0.95
C ILE A 396 15.61 7.22 -0.02
N GLU A 397 15.99 8.50 -0.07
CA GLU A 397 15.33 9.59 0.65
C GLU A 397 14.01 9.95 -0.01
N ASP A 398 13.02 10.36 0.78
CA ASP A 398 11.66 10.74 0.35
C ASP A 398 10.92 9.68 -0.50
N TYR A 399 11.15 8.41 -0.22
CA TYR A 399 10.64 7.26 -0.96
C TYR A 399 9.18 7.42 -1.44
N SER A 400 8.95 7.26 -2.73
CA SER A 400 7.72 7.49 -3.46
C SER A 400 7.21 6.25 -4.23
N MET A 401 6.12 6.39 -4.99
CA MET A 401 5.65 5.34 -5.91
C MET A 401 6.62 5.08 -7.06
N GLU A 402 7.30 6.12 -7.55
CA GLU A 402 8.28 6.01 -8.63
C GLU A 402 9.51 5.24 -8.15
N ASP A 403 10.06 5.62 -6.99
CA ASP A 403 11.15 4.88 -6.33
C ASP A 403 10.77 3.42 -6.07
N SER A 404 9.50 3.18 -5.69
CA SER A 404 8.99 1.83 -5.47
C SER A 404 9.09 0.97 -6.72
N LEU A 405 8.73 1.49 -7.90
CA LEU A 405 8.80 0.76 -9.16
C LEU A 405 10.25 0.44 -9.56
N GLU A 406 11.12 1.45 -9.51
CA GLU A 406 12.54 1.26 -9.83
C GLU A 406 13.20 0.25 -8.87
N MET A 407 12.87 0.31 -7.59
CA MET A 407 13.43 -0.57 -6.58
C MET A 407 12.94 -2.02 -6.70
N VAL A 408 11.61 -2.27 -6.77
CA VAL A 408 11.07 -3.64 -6.85
C VAL A 408 11.47 -4.34 -8.15
N SER A 409 11.74 -3.60 -9.21
CA SER A 409 12.19 -4.14 -10.50
C SER A 409 13.70 -4.33 -10.57
N GLY A 410 14.48 -3.42 -9.96
CA GLY A 410 15.93 -3.37 -10.11
C GLY A 410 16.72 -4.23 -9.13
N VAL A 411 16.15 -4.60 -7.97
CA VAL A 411 16.84 -5.49 -7.02
C VAL A 411 16.70 -6.96 -7.40
N ASP A 412 17.62 -7.81 -6.94
CA ASP A 412 17.58 -9.24 -7.20
C ASP A 412 16.66 -9.98 -6.21
N LEU A 413 16.59 -9.53 -4.96
CA LEU A 413 15.77 -10.11 -3.90
C LEU A 413 14.96 -9.03 -3.18
N TRP A 414 13.69 -9.29 -2.92
CA TRP A 414 12.84 -8.43 -2.10
C TRP A 414 12.72 -8.98 -0.68
N LEU A 415 13.26 -8.24 0.29
CA LEU A 415 13.21 -8.62 1.70
C LEU A 415 11.97 -8.04 2.39
N ASN A 416 11.24 -8.90 3.11
CA ASN A 416 10.06 -8.52 3.87
C ASN A 416 9.99 -9.33 5.17
N ASN A 417 10.23 -8.71 6.31
CA ASN A 417 10.38 -9.42 7.59
C ASN A 417 9.52 -8.84 8.72
N PRO A 418 8.19 -8.67 8.52
CA PRO A 418 7.32 -8.21 9.60
C PRO A 418 7.25 -9.22 10.74
N ARG A 419 6.86 -8.76 11.94
CA ARG A 419 6.43 -9.67 13.01
C ARG A 419 5.17 -10.39 12.60
N ARG A 420 5.09 -11.68 12.90
CA ARG A 420 3.95 -12.53 12.49
C ARG A 420 2.64 -12.04 13.08
N GLY A 421 1.59 -12.08 12.27
CA GLY A 421 0.23 -11.65 12.62
C GLY A 421 0.05 -10.12 12.63
N GLN A 422 1.05 -9.35 12.17
CA GLN A 422 0.97 -7.89 12.10
C GLN A 422 1.00 -7.34 10.66
N GLU A 423 1.08 -8.21 9.65
CA GLU A 423 0.95 -7.86 8.24
C GLU A 423 -0.39 -8.35 7.69
N ALA A 424 -1.32 -7.45 7.41
CA ALA A 424 -2.63 -7.81 6.90
C ALA A 424 -2.55 -8.49 5.52
N SER A 425 -1.73 -7.95 4.64
CA SER A 425 -1.47 -8.51 3.31
C SER A 425 -0.02 -8.26 2.89
N GLY A 426 0.39 -6.99 2.78
CA GLY A 426 1.59 -6.60 2.05
C GLY A 426 1.34 -6.66 0.53
N THR A 427 1.83 -5.68 -0.21
CA THR A 427 1.68 -5.63 -1.67
C THR A 427 3.02 -5.44 -2.39
N SER A 428 4.08 -5.08 -1.68
CA SER A 428 5.39 -4.81 -2.31
C SER A 428 6.01 -6.04 -2.96
N GLY A 429 5.88 -7.22 -2.35
CA GLY A 429 6.33 -8.48 -2.95
C GLY A 429 5.51 -8.90 -4.17
N MET A 430 4.22 -8.54 -4.24
CA MET A 430 3.41 -8.72 -5.45
C MET A 430 3.93 -7.85 -6.60
N LYS A 431 4.30 -6.59 -6.32
CA LYS A 431 4.94 -5.68 -7.29
C LYS A 431 6.29 -6.22 -7.77
N ALA A 432 7.10 -6.73 -6.84
CA ALA A 432 8.39 -7.36 -7.13
C ALA A 432 8.21 -8.58 -8.07
N ALA A 433 7.21 -9.41 -7.83
CA ALA A 433 6.90 -10.58 -8.66
C ALA A 433 6.59 -10.23 -10.13
N HIS A 434 5.96 -9.06 -10.40
CA HIS A 434 5.71 -8.59 -11.77
C HIS A 434 6.99 -8.28 -12.56
N ASN A 435 8.12 -8.19 -11.89
CA ASN A 435 9.44 -7.92 -12.45
C ASN A 435 10.43 -9.07 -12.21
N GLY A 436 9.91 -10.27 -11.98
CA GLY A 436 10.72 -11.47 -11.76
C GLY A 436 11.60 -11.39 -10.51
N THR A 437 11.25 -10.60 -9.51
CA THR A 437 12.02 -10.49 -8.27
C THR A 437 11.42 -11.40 -7.20
N PRO A 438 12.13 -12.45 -6.75
CA PRO A 438 11.69 -13.33 -5.68
C PRO A 438 11.68 -12.61 -4.33
N GLN A 439 10.87 -13.13 -3.40
CA GLN A 439 10.74 -12.59 -2.05
C GLN A 439 11.36 -13.51 -1.00
N LEU A 440 12.07 -12.91 -0.03
CA LEU A 440 12.43 -13.53 1.24
C LEU A 440 11.62 -12.87 2.34
N SER A 441 10.75 -13.63 3.03
CA SER A 441 9.81 -13.03 3.99
C SER A 441 9.49 -13.95 5.16
N THR A 442 9.14 -13.35 6.30
CA THR A 442 8.39 -14.07 7.32
C THR A 442 7.02 -14.50 6.77
N PRO A 443 6.50 -15.68 7.15
CA PRO A 443 5.21 -16.18 6.68
C PRO A 443 4.07 -15.39 7.35
N ASP A 444 3.56 -14.38 6.65
CA ASP A 444 2.44 -13.52 7.07
C ASP A 444 1.73 -12.89 5.86
N GLY A 445 0.49 -12.46 6.03
CA GLY A 445 -0.32 -11.83 4.99
C GLY A 445 -0.41 -12.68 3.72
N TRP A 446 -0.33 -12.03 2.54
CA TRP A 446 -0.40 -12.71 1.24
C TRP A 446 0.70 -13.75 1.00
N TRP A 447 1.84 -13.60 1.70
CA TRP A 447 2.98 -14.50 1.49
C TRP A 447 2.71 -15.94 1.93
N LEU A 448 1.75 -16.16 2.83
CA LEU A 448 1.26 -17.50 3.15
C LEU A 448 0.58 -18.18 1.95
N GLU A 449 0.03 -17.41 1.03
CA GLU A 449 -0.62 -17.89 -0.18
C GLU A 449 0.34 -17.94 -1.38
N GLY A 450 1.31 -16.98 -1.45
CA GLY A 450 2.21 -16.79 -2.58
C GLY A 450 3.55 -17.50 -2.50
N CYS A 451 3.96 -18.01 -1.32
CA CYS A 451 5.25 -18.66 -1.15
C CYS A 451 5.25 -20.11 -1.64
N ILE A 452 5.97 -20.36 -2.71
CA ILE A 452 6.37 -21.71 -3.12
C ILE A 452 7.88 -21.77 -3.00
N LYS A 453 8.36 -22.41 -1.91
CA LYS A 453 9.78 -22.45 -1.53
C LYS A 453 10.69 -22.87 -2.68
N GLY A 454 11.73 -22.07 -2.93
CA GLY A 454 12.68 -22.28 -4.01
C GLY A 454 12.14 -22.01 -5.41
N LYS A 455 10.86 -21.59 -5.55
CA LYS A 455 10.25 -21.23 -6.84
C LYS A 455 9.84 -19.77 -6.91
N THR A 456 9.12 -19.27 -5.92
CA THR A 456 8.69 -17.86 -5.87
C THR A 456 9.43 -17.06 -4.81
N GLY A 457 10.20 -17.75 -3.96
CA GLY A 457 10.97 -17.18 -2.86
C GLY A 457 11.14 -18.14 -1.68
N TRP A 458 11.40 -17.57 -0.51
CA TRP A 458 11.74 -18.32 0.71
C TRP A 458 11.08 -17.72 1.95
N ASN A 459 10.84 -18.57 2.95
CA ASN A 459 10.35 -18.16 4.27
C ASN A 459 11.49 -17.96 5.24
N ILE A 460 11.37 -16.94 6.11
CA ILE A 460 12.21 -16.68 7.29
C ILE A 460 11.52 -17.32 8.50
N GLY A 461 12.28 -18.03 9.33
CA GLY A 461 11.82 -18.53 10.62
C GLY A 461 10.67 -19.55 10.55
N GLU A 462 10.72 -20.49 9.60
CA GLU A 462 9.72 -21.56 9.45
C GLU A 462 9.57 -22.43 10.72
N ASN A 463 10.60 -22.48 11.56
CA ASN A 463 10.67 -23.24 12.80
C ASN A 463 10.29 -22.45 14.07
N TYR A 464 9.83 -21.19 13.91
CA TYR A 464 9.41 -20.37 15.04
C TYR A 464 8.21 -20.99 15.77
N VAL A 465 8.29 -21.04 17.10
CA VAL A 465 7.19 -21.43 17.98
C VAL A 465 6.79 -20.23 18.83
N LYS A 466 5.49 -19.98 18.95
CA LYS A 466 4.96 -18.84 19.71
C LYS A 466 5.48 -18.84 21.16
N GLY A 467 6.11 -17.73 21.54
CA GLY A 467 6.70 -17.54 22.88
C GLY A 467 8.22 -17.64 22.91
N GLU A 468 8.87 -18.00 21.80
CA GLU A 468 10.32 -17.95 21.65
C GLU A 468 10.81 -16.55 21.26
N ASP A 469 12.12 -16.34 21.25
CA ASP A 469 12.75 -15.10 20.73
C ASP A 469 12.64 -15.07 19.20
N GLU A 470 11.57 -14.43 18.71
CA GLU A 470 11.26 -14.32 17.29
C GLU A 470 12.39 -13.64 16.52
N ASP A 471 12.98 -12.56 17.07
CA ASP A 471 14.03 -11.80 16.37
C ASP A 471 15.31 -12.63 16.21
N ARG A 472 15.67 -13.45 17.20
CA ARG A 472 16.82 -14.35 17.12
C ARG A 472 16.60 -15.44 16.09
N ILE A 473 15.47 -16.14 16.16
CA ILE A 473 15.13 -17.24 15.23
C ILE A 473 15.05 -16.72 13.80
N ASP A 474 14.39 -15.59 13.60
CA ASP A 474 14.22 -15.02 12.28
C ASP A 474 15.53 -14.48 11.70
N SER A 475 16.40 -13.86 12.49
CA SER A 475 17.72 -13.42 12.02
C SER A 475 18.64 -14.59 11.64
N GLU A 476 18.69 -15.64 12.45
CA GLU A 476 19.44 -16.87 12.14
C GLU A 476 18.96 -17.48 10.82
N SER A 477 17.64 -17.64 10.67
CA SER A 477 17.01 -18.17 9.45
C SER A 477 17.23 -17.26 8.24
N LEU A 478 17.20 -15.93 8.42
CA LEU A 478 17.46 -14.96 7.35
C LEU A 478 18.85 -15.16 6.75
N TYR A 479 19.89 -15.25 7.60
CA TYR A 479 21.26 -15.46 7.11
C TYR A 479 21.45 -16.82 6.45
N GLU A 480 20.87 -17.89 6.99
CA GLU A 480 20.90 -19.23 6.35
C GLU A 480 20.26 -19.19 4.95
N LYS A 481 19.14 -18.45 4.82
CA LYS A 481 18.48 -18.30 3.53
C LYS A 481 19.26 -17.40 2.58
N LEU A 482 19.89 -16.34 3.04
CA LEU A 482 20.76 -15.51 2.20
C LEU A 482 21.92 -16.31 1.62
N GLU A 483 22.56 -17.15 2.41
CA GLU A 483 23.63 -18.06 1.93
C GLU A 483 23.12 -18.98 0.80
N GLU A 484 21.97 -19.66 1.01
CA GLU A 484 21.30 -20.50 0.00
C GLU A 484 21.01 -19.70 -1.29
N ILE A 485 20.42 -18.50 -1.15
CA ILE A 485 19.97 -17.66 -2.26
C ILE A 485 21.17 -17.11 -3.06
N MET A 486 22.19 -16.58 -2.37
CA MET A 486 23.38 -16.02 -3.01
C MET A 486 24.19 -17.12 -3.72
N SER A 487 24.22 -18.35 -3.20
CA SER A 487 24.80 -19.50 -3.88
C SER A 487 24.09 -19.79 -5.20
N ILE A 488 22.75 -19.86 -5.21
CA ILE A 488 21.96 -20.08 -6.45
C ILE A 488 22.20 -18.94 -7.44
N TYR A 489 22.14 -17.68 -7.00
CA TYR A 489 22.35 -16.51 -7.86
C TYR A 489 23.72 -16.53 -8.55
N SER A 490 24.78 -16.86 -7.80
CA SER A 490 26.17 -16.80 -8.30
C SER A 490 26.59 -18.01 -9.11
N GLN A 491 26.05 -19.20 -8.81
CA GLN A 491 26.55 -20.47 -9.36
C GLN A 491 25.56 -21.17 -10.30
N GLU A 492 24.25 -20.87 -10.19
CA GLU A 492 23.18 -21.59 -10.88
C GLU A 492 22.27 -20.62 -11.67
N ARG A 493 22.87 -19.86 -12.62
CA ARG A 493 22.17 -18.81 -13.38
C ARG A 493 20.86 -19.28 -14.00
N GLN A 494 20.82 -20.49 -14.53
CA GLN A 494 19.60 -21.04 -15.13
C GLN A 494 18.50 -21.22 -14.10
N GLU A 495 18.83 -21.73 -12.90
CA GLU A 495 17.86 -21.91 -11.83
C GLU A 495 17.35 -20.56 -11.32
N TRP A 496 18.24 -19.54 -11.25
CA TRP A 496 17.83 -18.19 -10.91
C TRP A 496 16.79 -17.61 -11.88
N ILE A 497 17.00 -17.80 -13.19
CA ILE A 497 16.05 -17.36 -14.22
C ILE A 497 14.72 -18.13 -14.10
N ASN A 498 14.76 -19.43 -13.80
CA ASN A 498 13.55 -20.22 -13.54
C ASN A 498 12.76 -19.68 -12.34
N ILE A 499 13.45 -19.24 -11.27
CA ILE A 499 12.81 -18.60 -10.11
C ILE A 499 12.16 -17.26 -10.51
N MET A 500 12.86 -16.44 -11.30
CA MET A 500 12.30 -15.19 -11.82
C MET A 500 11.04 -15.45 -12.66
N GLU A 501 11.08 -16.41 -13.56
CA GLU A 501 9.93 -16.84 -14.37
C GLU A 501 8.76 -17.30 -13.48
N ASN A 502 9.02 -18.11 -12.46
CA ASN A 502 8.01 -18.57 -11.53
C ASN A 502 7.38 -17.43 -10.71
N CYS A 503 8.13 -16.40 -10.35
CA CYS A 503 7.55 -15.19 -9.71
C CYS A 503 6.50 -14.55 -10.60
N ILE A 504 6.76 -14.46 -11.89
CA ILE A 504 5.83 -13.87 -12.86
C ILE A 504 4.65 -14.82 -13.12
N THR A 505 4.94 -16.08 -13.48
CA THR A 505 3.93 -17.04 -13.93
C THR A 505 2.98 -17.51 -12.83
N LEU A 506 3.44 -17.57 -11.57
CA LEU A 506 2.65 -18.07 -10.44
C LEU A 506 2.10 -16.94 -9.57
N ASN A 507 2.91 -15.91 -9.28
CA ASN A 507 2.49 -14.84 -8.39
C ASN A 507 1.91 -13.64 -9.13
N ALA A 508 2.61 -13.05 -10.11
CA ALA A 508 2.10 -11.88 -10.81
C ALA A 508 0.81 -12.17 -11.59
N SER A 509 0.70 -13.36 -12.20
CA SER A 509 -0.50 -13.78 -12.90
C SER A 509 -1.73 -13.93 -11.99
N HIS A 510 -1.53 -14.11 -10.67
CA HIS A 510 -2.60 -14.35 -9.70
C HIS A 510 -2.83 -13.15 -8.76
N PHE A 511 -1.76 -12.58 -8.16
CA PHE A 511 -1.87 -11.51 -7.17
C PHE A 511 -1.91 -10.13 -7.84
N ASN A 512 -2.95 -9.91 -8.64
CA ASN A 512 -3.21 -8.68 -9.38
C ASN A 512 -4.62 -8.14 -9.13
N THR A 513 -4.83 -6.87 -9.43
CA THR A 513 -6.11 -6.18 -9.20
C THR A 513 -7.23 -6.64 -10.13
N ASP A 514 -6.92 -7.21 -11.28
CA ASP A 514 -7.94 -7.80 -12.17
C ASP A 514 -8.64 -8.99 -11.49
N ARG A 515 -7.88 -9.95 -10.93
CA ARG A 515 -8.42 -11.06 -10.16
C ARG A 515 -9.19 -10.55 -8.94
N MET A 516 -8.60 -9.62 -8.17
CA MET A 516 -9.22 -9.03 -6.99
C MET A 516 -10.57 -8.36 -7.30
N LEU A 517 -10.66 -7.55 -8.37
CA LEU A 517 -11.91 -6.92 -8.79
C LEU A 517 -12.96 -7.95 -9.24
N LYS A 518 -12.56 -9.00 -9.95
CA LYS A 518 -13.49 -10.09 -10.34
C LYS A 518 -14.12 -10.76 -9.10
N GLU A 519 -13.37 -10.91 -8.02
CA GLU A 519 -13.90 -11.42 -6.76
C GLU A 519 -14.87 -10.43 -6.10
N TYR A 520 -14.55 -9.13 -6.06
CA TYR A 520 -15.50 -8.11 -5.56
C TYR A 520 -16.77 -8.06 -6.40
N LEU A 521 -16.67 -8.13 -7.72
CA LEU A 521 -17.84 -8.17 -8.62
C LEU A 521 -18.71 -9.40 -8.36
N ALA A 522 -18.12 -10.53 -8.05
CA ALA A 522 -18.83 -11.78 -7.81
C ALA A 522 -19.44 -11.87 -6.41
N ARG A 523 -18.81 -11.30 -5.38
CA ARG A 523 -19.19 -11.49 -3.97
C ARG A 523 -19.80 -10.24 -3.34
N ALA A 524 -19.20 -9.07 -3.59
CA ALA A 524 -19.53 -7.81 -2.92
C ALA A 524 -20.55 -6.97 -3.67
N TYR A 525 -20.50 -6.92 -4.99
CA TYR A 525 -21.34 -6.05 -5.82
C TYR A 525 -22.41 -6.85 -6.62
N ASN A 526 -23.00 -7.89 -6.07
CA ASN A 526 -23.98 -8.72 -6.79
C ASN A 526 -25.41 -8.64 -6.22
#